data_ff14923dbf467f84942016dcfffb1821
#
_entry.id   ff14923dbf467f84942016dcfffb1821
#
_cell.length_a   1.000
_cell.length_b   1.000
_cell.length_c   1.000
_cell.angle_alpha   90.00
_cell.angle_beta   90.00
_cell.angle_gamma   90.00
#
_symmetry.space_group_name_H-M   'P 1'
#
loop_
_entity.id
_entity.type
_entity.pdbx_description
1 polymer ?
#
loop_
_entity_poly.entity_id
_entity_poly.type
_entity_poly.pdbx_seq_one_letter_code
_entity_poly.pdbx_strand_id
1 'polypeptide(L)'
;MKLTRRSVLHSTAAVLAAPAFGALGAGTFSVSAAAQGRQWKHGLSLFGEPQYPPGFKHFDYVNPSAPQGGTVRRIAFGTFDNFNQVVAGVKGSLAMGIELITESLMTPALDEVSTEYGLLAEAVSFPEDRSSVTYRLRANAHWHDDEPVTPDDVIFSFFAWKENSPELGAYYRHVTKAEKSGERDITFTFDGPGNRELPQIVGQLPILPKHWWEATDSSGRKRDVTQTTLEPPLGSGPFRLKEFIAGRTLVYERVADYWGKDLNVHIGTNNFGQMRYEYYRDSTVALEAFKADQVDYRTENSAKNWATAYDFPAVRDKKVVMEEFPIRNIGVMQAFAFNIRRPKFQDPRVRRAFNFGFDFEEMNRQIFFGLYQRISSYFQGTELACSGVPEGQELVILETVKDKVPPELFTHPYTNPVGGDPQKVRNNLREAVALLRDAGYEIRDTKLVHAKTGEPFSVEFLAEDPTTERIVLFFKPSLERLGMDVAVRTVDSAQYENRLRQFDFDIIVANWGESLSPGNEQRGYWGSQAADQPGSRNLVGIKNPAVDELINRVIFSKDRAELVAATHALDRVLLWNFYVVPQWASSVVRTARWDRFGRPTTLPKYGLSGFPTIWWWDAEKAAKLPQRS
;
A
#
# COMPACT_ATOMS: atom_id res chain seq x y z
N MET A 1 -12.96 -47.70 -1.76
CA MET A 1 -14.21 -48.49 -1.65
C MET A 1 -15.33 -47.59 -2.09
N LYS A 2 -15.97 -47.94 -3.21
CA LYS A 2 -17.09 -47.26 -3.85
C LYS A 2 -18.36 -47.41 -3.02
N LEU A 3 -19.29 -46.46 -3.15
CA LEU A 3 -20.77 -46.62 -3.23
C LEU A 3 -21.40 -45.25 -2.87
N THR A 4 -21.91 -44.48 -3.77
CA THR A 4 -23.10 -44.46 -4.64
C THR A 4 -24.45 -44.16 -3.94
N ARG A 5 -24.99 -43.00 -4.28
CA ARG A 5 -26.34 -42.67 -4.79
C ARG A 5 -27.64 -43.21 -4.15
N ARG A 6 -28.62 -42.28 -4.07
CA ARG A 6 -30.10 -42.44 -4.20
C ARG A 6 -30.84 -42.95 -2.95
N SER A 7 -32.04 -42.54 -2.61
CA SER A 7 -33.26 -42.05 -3.32
C SER A 7 -34.25 -41.60 -2.26
N VAL A 8 -35.05 -40.63 -2.49
CA VAL A 8 -36.34 -40.56 -3.18
C VAL A 8 -37.58 -40.69 -2.29
N LEU A 9 -38.38 -39.61 -2.30
CA LEU A 9 -39.81 -39.50 -2.57
C LEU A 9 -40.91 -39.71 -1.49
N HIS A 10 -41.84 -38.77 -1.64
CA HIS A 10 -43.35 -38.83 -1.57
C HIS A 10 -43.94 -38.74 -0.17
N SER A 11 -44.97 -38.05 0.09
CA SER A 11 -46.18 -37.46 -0.46
C SER A 11 -47.08 -37.23 0.75
N THR A 12 -48.02 -36.39 0.87
CA THR A 12 -49.23 -36.13 0.14
C THR A 12 -49.99 -34.95 0.75
N ALA A 13 -50.76 -34.30 -0.06
CA ALA A 13 -51.67 -33.21 0.19
C ALA A 13 -52.95 -33.62 0.98
N ALA A 14 -53.54 -32.66 1.64
CA ALA A 14 -54.99 -32.65 1.83
C ALA A 14 -55.55 -31.20 1.82
N VAL A 15 -56.45 -31.01 0.91
CA VAL A 15 -57.31 -29.84 0.66
C VAL A 15 -58.50 -29.89 1.58
N LEU A 16 -58.95 -28.73 2.11
CA LEU A 16 -60.41 -28.45 2.30
C LEU A 16 -60.65 -26.94 2.50
N ALA A 17 -61.40 -26.45 1.63
CA ALA A 17 -62.36 -25.39 1.35
C ALA A 17 -62.67 -24.29 2.38
N ALA A 18 -62.83 -23.09 1.82
CA ALA A 18 -63.33 -21.84 2.37
C ALA A 18 -64.82 -21.86 2.80
N PRO A 19 -65.35 -20.82 3.48
CA PRO A 19 -65.86 -19.70 2.68
C PRO A 19 -65.59 -18.29 3.24
N ALA A 20 -65.82 -17.35 2.35
CA ALA A 20 -65.69 -15.91 2.43
C ALA A 20 -66.66 -15.24 3.40
N PHE A 21 -66.25 -14.08 3.94
CA PHE A 21 -67.01 -12.83 3.93
C PHE A 21 -66.10 -11.63 4.25
N GLY A 22 -66.30 -10.59 3.48
CA GLY A 22 -65.47 -9.45 3.28
C GLY A 22 -65.37 -8.41 4.41
N ALA A 23 -64.33 -7.61 4.28
CA ALA A 23 -64.31 -6.19 4.59
C ALA A 23 -63.23 -5.51 3.75
N LEU A 24 -63.62 -4.52 3.00
CA LEU A 24 -62.76 -3.55 2.32
C LEU A 24 -61.90 -2.82 3.37
N GLY A 25 -60.62 -3.12 3.36
CA GLY A 25 -59.60 -2.33 3.98
C GLY A 25 -58.63 -1.85 2.92
N ALA A 26 -58.68 -0.57 2.56
CA ALA A 26 -57.69 0.08 1.69
C ALA A 26 -56.30 -0.02 2.34
N GLY A 27 -55.60 -1.09 1.97
CA GLY A 27 -54.17 -1.20 2.23
C GLY A 27 -53.46 -0.27 1.29
N THR A 28 -53.11 0.90 1.76
CA THR A 28 -52.08 1.73 1.13
C THR A 28 -50.79 0.91 1.11
N PHE A 29 -50.49 0.31 0.00
CA PHE A 29 -49.15 -0.14 -0.28
C PHE A 29 -48.26 1.10 -0.16
N SER A 30 -47.54 1.22 0.93
CA SER A 30 -46.42 2.13 1.03
C SER A 30 -45.42 1.71 -0.03
N VAL A 31 -45.53 2.31 -1.22
CA VAL A 31 -44.45 2.33 -2.19
C VAL A 31 -43.30 3.00 -1.47
N SER A 32 -42.35 2.17 -1.12
CA SER A 32 -41.10 2.48 -0.45
C SER A 32 -40.50 3.77 -0.99
N ALA A 33 -39.88 4.52 -0.12
CA ALA A 33 -39.16 5.78 -0.27
C ALA A 33 -37.94 5.71 -1.24
N ALA A 34 -38.11 5.15 -2.43
CA ALA A 34 -37.09 5.04 -3.47
C ALA A 34 -37.12 6.19 -4.49
N ALA A 35 -37.81 7.30 -4.20
CA ALA A 35 -37.94 8.44 -5.09
C ALA A 35 -37.43 9.77 -4.50
N GLN A 36 -36.62 9.74 -3.44
CA GLN A 36 -35.75 10.89 -3.18
C GLN A 36 -34.63 10.83 -4.22
N GLY A 37 -34.60 11.80 -5.17
CA GLY A 37 -33.65 11.84 -6.26
C GLY A 37 -32.22 11.69 -5.73
N ARG A 38 -31.44 10.75 -6.27
CA ARG A 38 -30.03 10.54 -5.94
C ARG A 38 -29.28 11.86 -5.97
N GLN A 39 -28.60 12.21 -4.90
CA GLN A 39 -27.69 13.36 -4.89
C GLN A 39 -26.36 12.92 -5.52
N TRP A 40 -26.06 13.47 -6.68
CA TRP A 40 -24.83 13.22 -7.40
C TRP A 40 -23.75 14.20 -7.00
N LYS A 41 -22.55 13.70 -6.70
CA LYS A 41 -21.36 14.48 -6.38
C LYS A 41 -20.29 14.25 -7.46
N HIS A 42 -19.46 15.25 -7.73
CA HIS A 42 -18.36 15.20 -8.70
C HIS A 42 -17.07 14.64 -8.10
N GLY A 43 -17.02 14.51 -6.79
CA GLY A 43 -15.91 14.00 -6.01
C GLY A 43 -16.38 13.39 -4.70
N LEU A 44 -15.50 12.65 -4.07
CA LEU A 44 -15.71 11.96 -2.80
C LEU A 44 -14.54 12.24 -1.86
N SER A 45 -14.82 12.76 -0.67
CA SER A 45 -13.86 12.90 0.41
C SER A 45 -14.27 12.03 1.59
N LEU A 46 -13.33 11.39 2.25
CA LEU A 46 -13.61 10.64 3.48
C LEU A 46 -14.06 11.56 4.61
N PHE A 47 -13.51 12.77 4.66
CA PHE A 47 -13.79 13.75 5.70
C PHE A 47 -13.94 15.14 5.10
N GLY A 48 -15.10 15.75 5.33
CA GLY A 48 -15.41 17.08 4.80
C GLY A 48 -15.83 17.07 3.33
N GLU A 49 -15.79 18.26 2.72
CA GLU A 49 -16.14 18.45 1.31
C GLU A 49 -14.85 18.53 0.47
N PRO A 50 -14.89 18.08 -0.79
CA PRO A 50 -13.78 18.24 -1.73
C PRO A 50 -13.34 19.71 -1.86
N GLN A 51 -12.03 19.95 -1.93
CA GLN A 51 -11.45 21.29 -2.08
C GLN A 51 -11.83 21.94 -3.42
N TYR A 52 -11.80 21.16 -4.49
CA TYR A 52 -12.13 21.65 -5.84
C TYR A 52 -13.64 21.57 -6.07
N PRO A 53 -14.30 22.71 -6.39
CA PRO A 53 -15.75 22.74 -6.59
C PRO A 53 -16.17 22.05 -7.90
N PRO A 54 -17.46 21.71 -8.07
CA PRO A 54 -17.97 21.21 -9.35
C PRO A 54 -17.60 22.13 -10.51
N GLY A 55 -17.05 21.56 -11.58
CA GLY A 55 -16.65 22.32 -12.77
C GLY A 55 -15.31 23.05 -12.64
N PHE A 56 -14.47 22.71 -11.64
CA PHE A 56 -13.09 23.21 -11.61
C PHE A 56 -12.35 22.90 -12.92
N LYS A 57 -11.37 23.74 -13.27
CA LYS A 57 -10.71 23.63 -14.58
C LYS A 57 -9.55 22.67 -14.61
N HIS A 58 -8.77 22.65 -13.57
CA HIS A 58 -7.59 21.77 -13.38
C HIS A 58 -7.16 21.83 -11.92
N PHE A 59 -6.32 20.91 -11.50
CA PHE A 59 -5.69 20.96 -10.17
C PHE A 59 -4.70 22.15 -10.07
N ASP A 60 -4.56 22.71 -8.88
CA ASP A 60 -3.72 23.91 -8.66
C ASP A 60 -2.21 23.59 -8.77
N TYR A 61 -1.84 22.33 -8.65
CA TYR A 61 -0.44 21.86 -8.70
C TYR A 61 0.03 21.45 -10.11
N VAL A 62 -0.75 21.72 -11.16
CA VAL A 62 -0.34 21.41 -12.53
C VAL A 62 -0.04 22.69 -13.33
N ASN A 63 0.68 22.55 -14.43
CA ASN A 63 0.77 23.58 -15.46
C ASN A 63 -0.21 23.22 -16.59
N PRO A 64 -1.35 23.94 -16.73
CA PRO A 64 -2.34 23.63 -17.76
C PRO A 64 -1.83 23.83 -19.19
N SER A 65 -0.73 24.59 -19.36
CA SER A 65 -0.06 24.81 -20.64
C SER A 65 1.23 24.01 -20.78
N ALA A 66 1.41 22.94 -20.03
CA ALA A 66 2.61 22.10 -20.11
C ALA A 66 2.80 21.57 -21.55
N PRO A 67 4.01 21.72 -22.12
CA PRO A 67 4.30 21.15 -23.44
C PRO A 67 4.14 19.63 -23.43
N GLN A 68 3.56 19.11 -24.50
CA GLN A 68 3.39 17.66 -24.67
C GLN A 68 4.43 17.09 -25.62
N GLY A 69 4.98 15.92 -25.31
CA GLY A 69 5.95 15.22 -26.16
C GLY A 69 7.22 14.84 -25.42
N GLY A 70 8.25 14.46 -26.18
CA GLY A 70 9.50 13.96 -25.65
C GLY A 70 9.39 12.55 -25.05
N THR A 71 10.56 12.00 -24.71
CA THR A 71 10.68 10.65 -24.13
C THR A 71 11.36 10.72 -22.78
N VAL A 72 10.75 10.12 -21.75
CA VAL A 72 11.38 9.91 -20.46
C VAL A 72 11.83 8.46 -20.34
N ARG A 73 13.11 8.25 -20.00
CA ARG A 73 13.71 6.92 -19.77
C ARG A 73 13.86 6.68 -18.27
N ARG A 74 13.26 5.61 -17.81
CA ARG A 74 13.19 5.24 -16.41
C ARG A 74 13.90 3.92 -16.14
N ILE A 75 14.34 3.74 -14.91
CA ILE A 75 14.89 2.49 -14.41
C ILE A 75 13.74 1.61 -13.93
N ALA A 76 13.78 0.33 -14.30
CA ALA A 76 13.04 -0.74 -13.66
C ALA A 76 14.02 -1.78 -13.11
N PHE A 77 13.69 -2.45 -12.02
CA PHE A 77 14.53 -3.50 -11.43
C PHE A 77 13.93 -4.88 -11.63
N GLY A 78 14.82 -5.89 -11.75
CA GLY A 78 14.43 -7.28 -11.93
C GLY A 78 14.16 -7.64 -13.39
N THR A 79 12.97 -8.16 -13.66
CA THR A 79 12.52 -8.62 -14.98
C THR A 79 11.00 -8.54 -15.05
N PHE A 80 10.41 -8.81 -16.22
CA PHE A 80 8.97 -9.01 -16.36
C PHE A 80 8.68 -10.14 -17.34
N ASP A 81 7.58 -10.85 -17.08
CA ASP A 81 7.01 -11.90 -17.92
C ASP A 81 5.47 -11.88 -17.92
N ASN A 82 4.90 -10.78 -17.43
CA ASN A 82 3.45 -10.66 -17.27
C ASN A 82 2.97 -9.22 -17.46
N PHE A 83 1.88 -9.05 -18.24
CA PHE A 83 1.11 -7.81 -18.40
C PHE A 83 -0.24 -7.85 -17.67
N ASN A 84 -0.65 -9.01 -17.19
CA ASN A 84 -1.91 -9.13 -16.47
C ASN A 84 -1.76 -8.65 -15.03
N GLN A 85 -2.36 -7.50 -14.73
CA GLN A 85 -2.32 -6.90 -13.40
C GLN A 85 -3.10 -7.71 -12.35
N VAL A 86 -4.16 -8.43 -12.76
CA VAL A 86 -5.07 -9.16 -11.85
C VAL A 86 -4.34 -10.23 -11.04
N VAL A 87 -3.36 -10.90 -11.66
CA VAL A 87 -2.58 -11.95 -11.01
C VAL A 87 -1.24 -11.46 -10.46
N ALA A 88 -1.02 -10.15 -10.40
CA ALA A 88 0.18 -9.56 -9.83
C ALA A 88 0.39 -10.03 -8.38
N GLY A 89 1.64 -10.35 -8.04
CA GLY A 89 1.98 -10.89 -6.71
C GLY A 89 1.55 -12.35 -6.47
N VAL A 90 0.83 -12.95 -7.42
CA VAL A 90 0.40 -14.36 -7.38
C VAL A 90 1.11 -15.18 -8.45
N LYS A 91 1.18 -14.67 -9.68
CA LYS A 91 1.81 -15.34 -10.83
C LYS A 91 2.62 -14.34 -11.64
N GLY A 92 3.83 -14.74 -12.01
CA GLY A 92 4.72 -13.95 -12.87
C GLY A 92 5.23 -12.65 -12.25
N SER A 93 6.09 -11.97 -13.00
CA SER A 93 6.65 -10.65 -12.67
C SER A 93 5.95 -9.59 -13.53
N LEU A 94 5.18 -8.72 -12.89
CA LEU A 94 4.39 -7.70 -13.60
C LEU A 94 5.30 -6.66 -14.26
N ALA A 95 4.94 -6.27 -15.48
CA ALA A 95 5.62 -5.21 -16.23
C ALA A 95 5.45 -3.84 -15.56
N MET A 96 6.55 -3.13 -15.34
CA MET A 96 6.55 -1.78 -14.77
C MET A 96 5.83 -0.78 -15.68
N GLY A 97 4.99 0.04 -15.10
CA GLY A 97 4.24 1.07 -15.85
C GLY A 97 2.99 0.54 -16.55
N ILE A 98 2.63 -0.74 -16.38
CA ILE A 98 1.43 -1.30 -17.01
C ILE A 98 0.13 -0.62 -16.52
N GLU A 99 0.16 -0.02 -15.34
CA GLU A 99 -0.93 0.79 -14.77
C GLU A 99 -1.24 2.05 -15.59
N LEU A 100 -0.32 2.51 -16.45
CA LEU A 100 -0.51 3.69 -17.31
C LEU A 100 -1.59 3.48 -18.39
N ILE A 101 -1.93 2.22 -18.67
CA ILE A 101 -2.90 1.88 -19.71
C ILE A 101 -4.33 1.72 -19.20
N THR A 102 -4.51 1.60 -17.88
CA THR A 102 -5.80 1.39 -17.22
C THR A 102 -6.21 2.61 -16.41
N GLU A 103 -7.51 2.76 -16.22
CA GLU A 103 -8.08 3.80 -15.38
C GLU A 103 -9.05 3.21 -14.36
N SER A 104 -9.28 3.99 -13.30
CA SER A 104 -10.27 3.69 -12.26
C SER A 104 -11.49 4.59 -12.41
N LEU A 105 -12.53 4.35 -11.60
CA LEU A 105 -13.73 5.18 -11.60
C LEU A 105 -13.44 6.60 -11.12
N MET A 106 -12.55 6.73 -10.13
CA MET A 106 -12.14 8.00 -9.52
C MET A 106 -10.62 8.13 -9.54
N THR A 107 -10.11 9.35 -9.42
CA THR A 107 -8.66 9.64 -9.32
C THR A 107 -8.38 10.53 -8.10
N PRO A 108 -7.30 10.28 -7.32
CA PRO A 108 -6.97 11.07 -6.15
C PRO A 108 -6.43 12.45 -6.53
N ALA A 109 -6.74 13.46 -5.71
CA ALA A 109 -6.04 14.73 -5.71
C ALA A 109 -4.74 14.60 -4.87
N LEU A 110 -3.62 15.10 -5.40
CA LEU A 110 -2.31 14.97 -4.74
C LEU A 110 -2.05 16.07 -3.68
N ASP A 111 -2.95 17.00 -3.50
CA ASP A 111 -2.90 18.08 -2.51
C ASP A 111 -3.98 17.97 -1.42
N GLU A 112 -4.82 16.93 -1.49
CA GLU A 112 -5.81 16.58 -0.49
C GLU A 112 -5.50 15.21 0.17
N VAL A 113 -5.88 15.06 1.44
CA VAL A 113 -5.51 13.86 2.21
C VAL A 113 -6.24 12.59 1.76
N SER A 114 -7.51 12.71 1.40
CA SER A 114 -8.39 11.55 1.17
C SER A 114 -9.56 11.90 0.27
N THR A 115 -9.30 12.68 -0.77
CA THR A 115 -10.30 13.13 -1.73
C THR A 115 -9.99 12.62 -3.12
N GLU A 116 -11.01 12.15 -3.80
CA GLU A 116 -10.97 11.66 -5.17
C GLU A 116 -12.01 12.36 -6.02
N TYR A 117 -11.70 12.53 -7.29
CA TYR A 117 -12.54 13.17 -8.29
C TYR A 117 -12.88 12.21 -9.42
N GLY A 118 -14.01 12.44 -10.08
CA GLY A 118 -14.48 11.57 -11.14
C GLY A 118 -13.52 11.46 -12.32
N LEU A 119 -13.15 10.23 -12.68
CA LEU A 119 -12.34 9.87 -13.85
C LEU A 119 -13.21 9.12 -14.86
N LEU A 120 -13.24 7.79 -14.90
CA LEU A 120 -14.21 7.05 -15.73
C LEU A 120 -15.65 7.33 -15.28
N ALA A 121 -15.88 7.54 -13.99
CA ALA A 121 -17.15 8.03 -13.49
C ALA A 121 -17.22 9.56 -13.56
N GLU A 122 -18.32 10.10 -14.05
CA GLU A 122 -18.59 11.55 -13.99
C GLU A 122 -19.18 11.99 -12.66
N ALA A 123 -19.80 11.06 -11.92
CA ALA A 123 -20.47 11.34 -10.65
C ALA A 123 -20.57 10.11 -9.76
N VAL A 124 -20.66 10.35 -8.47
CA VAL A 124 -20.86 9.36 -7.43
C VAL A 124 -22.03 9.75 -6.54
N SER A 125 -22.80 8.77 -6.07
CA SER A 125 -23.92 8.96 -5.15
C SER A 125 -23.95 7.83 -4.13
N PHE A 126 -24.17 8.15 -2.87
CA PHE A 126 -24.29 7.19 -1.78
C PHE A 126 -25.28 7.68 -0.72
N PRO A 127 -26.01 6.78 -0.04
CA PRO A 127 -26.88 7.14 1.08
C PRO A 127 -26.07 7.63 2.28
N GLU A 128 -26.71 8.33 3.19
CA GLU A 128 -26.09 8.87 4.40
C GLU A 128 -25.44 7.78 5.24
N ASP A 129 -26.08 6.61 5.34
CA ASP A 129 -25.59 5.45 6.08
C ASP A 129 -24.46 4.70 5.37
N ARG A 130 -24.11 5.06 4.11
CA ARG A 130 -23.07 4.40 3.31
C ARG A 130 -23.24 2.89 3.16
N SER A 131 -24.45 2.39 3.15
CA SER A 131 -24.74 0.98 2.90
C SER A 131 -24.50 0.56 1.44
N SER A 132 -24.35 1.53 0.55
CA SER A 132 -24.07 1.32 -0.87
C SER A 132 -23.41 2.55 -1.50
N VAL A 133 -22.92 2.40 -2.74
CA VAL A 133 -22.48 3.52 -3.58
C VAL A 133 -22.86 3.26 -5.02
N THR A 134 -23.26 4.30 -5.73
CA THR A 134 -23.54 4.25 -7.18
C THR A 134 -22.59 5.19 -7.90
N TYR A 135 -21.92 4.68 -8.92
CA TYR A 135 -21.10 5.45 -9.84
C TYR A 135 -21.79 5.57 -11.18
N ARG A 136 -21.72 6.75 -11.79
CA ARG A 136 -22.22 7.01 -13.15
C ARG A 136 -21.06 7.17 -14.10
N LEU A 137 -20.93 6.29 -15.08
CA LEU A 137 -19.88 6.36 -16.09
C LEU A 137 -20.09 7.56 -17.03
N ARG A 138 -18.99 8.13 -17.52
CA ARG A 138 -19.03 9.15 -18.58
C ARG A 138 -19.55 8.55 -19.87
N ALA A 139 -20.38 9.30 -20.57
CA ALA A 139 -20.96 8.84 -21.84
C ALA A 139 -19.92 8.73 -22.98
N ASN A 140 -18.79 9.45 -22.87
CA ASN A 140 -17.73 9.48 -23.87
C ASN A 140 -16.48 8.67 -23.47
N ALA A 141 -16.52 7.93 -22.36
CA ALA A 141 -15.41 7.05 -21.99
C ALA A 141 -15.38 5.83 -22.92
N HIS A 142 -14.23 5.57 -23.53
CA HIS A 142 -14.04 4.44 -24.44
C HIS A 142 -12.64 3.82 -24.31
N TRP A 143 -12.54 2.58 -24.74
CA TRP A 143 -11.28 1.84 -24.85
C TRP A 143 -10.46 2.31 -26.05
N HIS A 144 -9.20 1.87 -26.16
CA HIS A 144 -8.30 2.23 -27.28
C HIS A 144 -8.73 1.64 -28.63
N ASP A 145 -9.76 0.81 -28.67
CA ASP A 145 -10.40 0.26 -29.88
C ASP A 145 -11.76 0.92 -30.19
N ASP A 146 -12.04 2.05 -29.56
CA ASP A 146 -13.27 2.86 -29.68
C ASP A 146 -14.53 2.23 -29.09
N GLU A 147 -14.47 1.03 -28.51
CA GLU A 147 -15.60 0.45 -27.79
C GLU A 147 -15.88 1.22 -26.49
N PRO A 148 -17.17 1.47 -26.13
CA PRO A 148 -17.50 2.23 -24.94
C PRO A 148 -17.15 1.48 -23.65
N VAL A 149 -16.73 2.22 -22.61
CA VAL A 149 -16.62 1.67 -21.24
C VAL A 149 -18.00 1.54 -20.64
N THR A 150 -18.36 0.35 -20.20
CA THR A 150 -19.71 0.00 -19.77
C THR A 150 -19.78 -0.45 -18.31
N PRO A 151 -20.99 -0.44 -17.67
CA PRO A 151 -21.17 -1.06 -16.36
C PRO A 151 -20.76 -2.53 -16.29
N ASP A 152 -20.87 -3.26 -17.40
CA ASP A 152 -20.47 -4.68 -17.44
C ASP A 152 -18.95 -4.85 -17.33
N ASP A 153 -18.14 -3.90 -17.83
CA ASP A 153 -16.69 -3.88 -17.64
C ASP A 153 -16.33 -3.67 -16.17
N VAL A 154 -17.05 -2.77 -15.47
CA VAL A 154 -16.83 -2.50 -14.05
C VAL A 154 -17.17 -3.73 -13.20
N ILE A 155 -18.30 -4.39 -13.48
CA ILE A 155 -18.71 -5.61 -12.78
C ILE A 155 -17.70 -6.74 -13.02
N PHE A 156 -17.30 -6.95 -14.27
CA PHE A 156 -16.29 -7.92 -14.65
C PHE A 156 -14.98 -7.66 -13.89
N SER A 157 -14.51 -6.42 -13.88
CA SER A 157 -13.28 -6.03 -13.19
C SER A 157 -13.35 -6.32 -11.71
N PHE A 158 -14.44 -5.94 -11.04
CA PHE A 158 -14.62 -6.16 -9.62
C PHE A 158 -14.48 -7.65 -9.25
N PHE A 159 -15.13 -8.54 -9.97
CA PHE A 159 -15.03 -9.97 -9.71
C PHE A 159 -13.67 -10.54 -10.09
N ALA A 160 -13.09 -10.10 -11.22
CA ALA A 160 -11.76 -10.52 -11.63
C ALA A 160 -10.72 -10.22 -10.54
N TRP A 161 -10.71 -9.02 -10.00
CA TRP A 161 -9.81 -8.61 -8.91
C TRP A 161 -10.11 -9.34 -7.61
N LYS A 162 -11.37 -9.37 -7.17
CA LYS A 162 -11.78 -9.96 -5.89
C LYS A 162 -11.47 -11.44 -5.80
N GLU A 163 -11.61 -12.17 -6.91
CA GLU A 163 -11.47 -13.63 -6.93
C GLU A 163 -10.03 -14.11 -7.18
N ASN A 164 -9.20 -13.29 -7.85
CA ASN A 164 -7.87 -13.72 -8.28
C ASN A 164 -6.71 -13.02 -7.58
N SER A 165 -6.96 -11.94 -6.84
CA SER A 165 -5.98 -11.26 -6.00
C SER A 165 -6.32 -11.46 -4.53
N PRO A 166 -5.53 -12.26 -3.76
CA PRO A 166 -5.80 -12.48 -2.34
C PRO A 166 -5.85 -11.18 -1.52
N GLU A 167 -4.98 -10.22 -1.85
CA GLU A 167 -4.94 -8.90 -1.20
C GLU A 167 -6.21 -8.10 -1.45
N LEU A 168 -6.61 -7.96 -2.73
CA LEU A 168 -7.82 -7.23 -3.09
C LEU A 168 -9.09 -8.00 -2.71
N GLY A 169 -9.07 -9.32 -2.72
CA GLY A 169 -10.16 -10.14 -2.18
C GLY A 169 -10.43 -9.85 -0.71
N ALA A 170 -9.38 -9.71 0.09
CA ALA A 170 -9.49 -9.29 1.48
C ALA A 170 -9.94 -7.82 1.62
N TYR A 171 -9.43 -6.94 0.77
CA TYR A 171 -9.77 -5.51 0.76
C TYR A 171 -11.23 -5.27 0.40
N TYR A 172 -11.76 -5.96 -0.62
CA TYR A 172 -13.16 -5.87 -1.06
C TYR A 172 -14.11 -6.84 -0.34
N ARG A 173 -13.71 -7.52 0.73
CA ARG A 173 -14.55 -8.53 1.41
C ARG A 173 -15.90 -8.02 1.86
N HIS A 174 -15.99 -6.73 2.25
CA HIS A 174 -17.21 -6.07 2.72
C HIS A 174 -18.13 -5.58 1.58
N VAL A 175 -17.71 -5.75 0.33
CA VAL A 175 -18.55 -5.48 -0.86
C VAL A 175 -19.24 -6.77 -1.24
N THR A 176 -20.56 -6.83 -1.02
CA THR A 176 -21.34 -8.04 -1.20
C THR A 176 -21.92 -8.17 -2.60
N LYS A 177 -22.14 -7.04 -3.30
CA LYS A 177 -22.78 -7.00 -4.59
C LYS A 177 -22.22 -5.88 -5.46
N ALA A 178 -22.10 -6.15 -6.76
CA ALA A 178 -21.85 -5.16 -7.79
C ALA A 178 -22.85 -5.40 -8.92
N GLU A 179 -23.69 -4.43 -9.24
CA GLU A 179 -24.76 -4.59 -10.22
C GLU A 179 -25.00 -3.35 -11.07
N LYS A 180 -25.42 -3.57 -12.31
CA LYS A 180 -25.91 -2.51 -13.19
C LYS A 180 -27.23 -1.98 -12.65
N SER A 181 -27.30 -0.69 -12.36
CA SER A 181 -28.48 -0.02 -11.81
C SER A 181 -29.06 1.06 -12.73
N GLY A 182 -28.48 1.22 -13.91
CA GLY A 182 -28.91 2.13 -14.99
C GLY A 182 -28.10 1.87 -16.24
N GLU A 183 -28.34 2.62 -17.30
CA GLU A 183 -27.62 2.46 -18.57
C GLU A 183 -26.10 2.66 -18.39
N ARG A 184 -25.71 3.67 -17.58
CA ARG A 184 -24.33 4.02 -17.24
C ARG A 184 -24.04 3.94 -15.74
N ASP A 185 -24.96 3.39 -14.94
CA ASP A 185 -24.87 3.40 -13.49
C ASP A 185 -24.53 2.00 -12.94
N ILE A 186 -23.55 1.94 -12.02
CA ILE A 186 -23.15 0.74 -11.30
C ILE A 186 -23.33 0.98 -9.81
N THR A 187 -23.99 0.06 -9.11
CA THR A 187 -24.17 0.11 -7.66
C THR A 187 -23.39 -1.01 -6.98
N PHE A 188 -22.58 -0.65 -6.00
CA PHE A 188 -21.95 -1.57 -5.07
C PHE A 188 -22.71 -1.54 -3.75
N THR A 189 -23.03 -2.72 -3.21
CA THR A 189 -23.71 -2.89 -1.92
C THR A 189 -22.72 -3.47 -0.90
N PHE A 190 -22.78 -2.97 0.33
CA PHE A 190 -21.90 -3.36 1.42
C PHE A 190 -22.63 -4.26 2.44
N ASP A 191 -21.87 -4.99 3.23
CA ASP A 191 -22.40 -5.91 4.26
C ASP A 191 -22.90 -5.20 5.53
N GLY A 192 -22.65 -3.91 5.68
CA GLY A 192 -23.11 -3.09 6.78
C GLY A 192 -22.95 -1.59 6.54
N PRO A 193 -23.69 -0.76 7.29
CA PRO A 193 -23.63 0.69 7.16
C PRO A 193 -22.42 1.29 7.90
N GLY A 194 -22.14 2.56 7.64
CA GLY A 194 -21.24 3.41 8.44
C GLY A 194 -19.76 3.34 8.07
N ASN A 195 -19.33 2.37 7.28
CA ASN A 195 -17.94 2.32 6.82
C ASN A 195 -17.72 3.35 5.69
N ARG A 196 -17.02 4.43 6.02
CA ARG A 196 -16.79 5.57 5.11
C ARG A 196 -15.92 5.26 3.92
N GLU A 197 -14.99 4.34 4.11
CA GLU A 197 -13.99 4.01 3.13
C GLU A 197 -14.54 3.18 1.97
N LEU A 198 -15.55 2.32 2.22
CA LEU A 198 -16.07 1.42 1.21
C LEU A 198 -16.54 2.10 -0.09
N PRO A 199 -17.24 3.25 -0.05
CA PRO A 199 -17.51 3.99 -1.27
C PRO A 199 -16.25 4.39 -2.03
N GLN A 200 -15.19 4.80 -1.35
CA GLN A 200 -13.95 5.26 -1.97
C GLN A 200 -13.13 4.10 -2.54
N ILE A 201 -12.95 3.02 -1.80
CA ILE A 201 -12.10 1.91 -2.26
C ILE A 201 -12.60 1.23 -3.53
N VAL A 202 -13.92 1.16 -3.75
CA VAL A 202 -14.45 0.64 -5.02
C VAL A 202 -14.31 1.67 -6.16
N GLY A 203 -14.16 2.95 -5.85
CA GLY A 203 -13.82 4.00 -6.81
C GLY A 203 -12.41 3.90 -7.37
N GLN A 204 -11.48 3.29 -6.62
CA GLN A 204 -10.08 3.05 -7.00
C GLN A 204 -9.89 1.80 -7.87
N LEU A 205 -10.95 1.04 -8.10
CA LEU A 205 -10.91 -0.21 -8.87
C LEU A 205 -10.38 0.03 -10.29
N PRO A 206 -9.23 -0.56 -10.70
CA PRO A 206 -8.80 -0.50 -12.09
C PRO A 206 -9.78 -1.24 -12.99
N ILE A 207 -10.28 -0.57 -14.02
CA ILE A 207 -11.28 -1.14 -14.91
C ILE A 207 -10.61 -1.85 -16.08
N LEU A 208 -11.13 -3.03 -16.41
CA LEU A 208 -10.62 -3.96 -17.43
C LEU A 208 -11.63 -4.11 -18.56
N PRO A 209 -11.21 -4.21 -19.82
CA PRO A 209 -12.10 -4.40 -20.96
C PRO A 209 -12.63 -5.85 -21.00
N LYS A 210 -13.89 -6.03 -20.58
CA LYS A 210 -14.54 -7.35 -20.56
C LYS A 210 -14.52 -8.01 -21.94
N HIS A 211 -14.90 -7.26 -22.99
CA HIS A 211 -14.95 -7.77 -24.36
C HIS A 211 -13.61 -8.30 -24.85
N TRP A 212 -12.49 -7.64 -24.49
CA TRP A 212 -11.15 -8.09 -24.85
C TRP A 212 -10.76 -9.37 -24.07
N TRP A 213 -11.02 -9.42 -22.76
CA TRP A 213 -10.69 -10.59 -21.93
C TRP A 213 -11.53 -11.82 -22.29
N GLU A 214 -12.79 -11.64 -22.71
CA GLU A 214 -13.67 -12.73 -23.12
C GLU A 214 -13.44 -13.20 -24.56
N ALA A 215 -12.71 -12.43 -25.37
CA ALA A 215 -12.35 -12.78 -26.74
C ALA A 215 -11.16 -13.75 -26.81
N THR A 216 -10.87 -14.22 -28.00
CA THR A 216 -9.67 -15.03 -28.31
C THR A 216 -8.48 -14.14 -28.67
N ASP A 217 -7.28 -14.62 -28.35
CA ASP A 217 -6.03 -14.00 -28.77
C ASP A 217 -5.76 -14.18 -30.28
N SER A 218 -4.68 -13.60 -30.78
CA SER A 218 -4.29 -13.73 -32.19
C SER A 218 -3.95 -15.16 -32.63
N SER A 219 -3.75 -16.09 -31.69
CA SER A 219 -3.54 -17.52 -31.96
C SER A 219 -4.85 -18.34 -31.92
N GLY A 220 -6.00 -17.70 -31.68
CA GLY A 220 -7.31 -18.35 -31.55
C GLY A 220 -7.59 -18.98 -30.18
N ARG A 221 -6.74 -18.74 -29.15
CA ARG A 221 -6.97 -19.23 -27.79
C ARG A 221 -7.79 -18.21 -27.02
N LYS A 222 -8.76 -18.69 -26.22
CA LYS A 222 -9.50 -17.83 -25.31
C LYS A 222 -8.56 -17.22 -24.28
N ARG A 223 -8.63 -15.90 -24.09
CA ARG A 223 -7.90 -15.22 -23.02
C ARG A 223 -8.40 -15.67 -21.66
N ASP A 224 -7.52 -15.72 -20.70
CA ASP A 224 -7.82 -16.14 -19.32
C ASP A 224 -7.22 -15.11 -18.35
N VAL A 225 -8.11 -14.34 -17.72
CA VAL A 225 -7.74 -13.30 -16.73
C VAL A 225 -7.04 -13.87 -15.49
N THR A 226 -7.08 -15.18 -15.29
CA THR A 226 -6.41 -15.86 -14.18
C THR A 226 -4.97 -16.29 -14.48
N GLN A 227 -4.48 -16.05 -15.70
CA GLN A 227 -3.15 -16.45 -16.18
C GLN A 227 -2.28 -15.26 -16.53
N THR A 228 -0.96 -15.47 -16.51
CA THR A 228 0.00 -14.49 -17.04
C THR A 228 -0.12 -14.37 -18.55
N THR A 229 0.19 -13.20 -19.08
CA THR A 229 0.25 -12.95 -20.52
C THR A 229 1.31 -11.92 -20.89
N LEU A 230 1.92 -12.06 -22.04
CA LEU A 230 2.73 -11.03 -22.71
C LEU A 230 2.00 -10.47 -23.96
N GLU A 231 0.72 -10.77 -24.14
CA GLU A 231 -0.07 -10.07 -25.12
C GLU A 231 -0.34 -8.64 -24.64
N PRO A 232 -0.03 -7.59 -25.44
CA PRO A 232 -0.32 -6.21 -25.06
C PRO A 232 -1.79 -6.02 -24.71
N PRO A 233 -2.11 -5.62 -23.47
CA PRO A 233 -3.50 -5.50 -23.07
C PRO A 233 -4.14 -4.23 -23.66
N LEU A 234 -5.44 -4.32 -23.93
CA LEU A 234 -6.27 -3.18 -24.27
C LEU A 234 -6.51 -2.33 -23.03
N GLY A 235 -6.46 -1.02 -23.17
CA GLY A 235 -6.69 -0.07 -22.08
C GLY A 235 -7.60 1.08 -22.47
N SER A 236 -7.95 1.92 -21.49
CA SER A 236 -8.69 3.19 -21.66
C SER A 236 -7.83 4.41 -21.34
N GLY A 237 -6.63 4.19 -20.78
CA GLY A 237 -5.78 5.22 -20.18
C GLY A 237 -5.02 6.09 -21.18
N PRO A 238 -4.29 7.10 -20.67
CA PRO A 238 -3.57 8.07 -21.50
C PRO A 238 -2.38 7.48 -22.27
N PHE A 239 -1.97 6.26 -21.95
CA PHE A 239 -0.88 5.56 -22.63
C PHE A 239 -1.33 4.17 -23.09
N ARG A 240 -0.64 3.65 -24.12
CA ARG A 240 -0.72 2.25 -24.55
C ARG A 240 0.67 1.67 -24.70
N LEU A 241 0.79 0.35 -24.58
CA LEU A 241 2.05 -0.34 -24.82
C LEU A 241 2.37 -0.30 -26.32
N LYS A 242 3.49 0.32 -26.68
CA LYS A 242 3.95 0.47 -28.06
C LYS A 242 4.80 -0.70 -28.51
N GLU A 243 5.84 -1.00 -27.74
CA GLU A 243 6.80 -2.05 -28.01
C GLU A 243 7.45 -2.55 -26.73
N PHE A 244 7.96 -3.77 -26.76
CA PHE A 244 8.69 -4.33 -25.64
C PHE A 244 9.72 -5.37 -26.09
N ILE A 245 10.73 -5.56 -25.24
CA ILE A 245 11.64 -6.71 -25.27
C ILE A 245 11.48 -7.41 -23.93
N ALA A 246 10.93 -8.63 -23.94
CA ALA A 246 10.57 -9.38 -22.73
C ALA A 246 11.74 -9.39 -21.72
N GLY A 247 11.44 -9.02 -20.49
CA GLY A 247 12.39 -8.94 -19.38
C GLY A 247 13.45 -7.83 -19.48
N ARG A 248 13.41 -6.95 -20.49
CA ARG A 248 14.45 -5.93 -20.72
C ARG A 248 13.93 -4.51 -20.88
N THR A 249 12.98 -4.29 -21.78
CA THR A 249 12.56 -2.94 -22.17
C THR A 249 11.07 -2.88 -22.40
N LEU A 250 10.45 -1.78 -21.96
CA LEU A 250 9.06 -1.44 -22.22
C LEU A 250 8.97 -0.02 -22.73
N VAL A 251 8.18 0.23 -23.76
CA VAL A 251 7.89 1.58 -24.26
C VAL A 251 6.39 1.76 -24.31
N TYR A 252 5.91 2.70 -23.55
CA TYR A 252 4.54 3.19 -23.62
C TYR A 252 4.51 4.47 -24.43
N GLU A 253 3.54 4.61 -25.33
CA GLU A 253 3.31 5.84 -26.06
C GLU A 253 2.00 6.49 -25.62
N ARG A 254 1.99 7.81 -25.61
CA ARG A 254 0.78 8.58 -25.30
C ARG A 254 -0.24 8.41 -26.43
N VAL A 255 -1.49 8.16 -26.06
CA VAL A 255 -2.62 8.05 -26.98
C VAL A 255 -3.03 9.46 -27.42
N ALA A 256 -2.96 9.74 -28.73
CA ALA A 256 -3.17 11.10 -29.27
C ALA A 256 -4.62 11.57 -29.16
N ASP A 257 -5.54 10.63 -29.34
CA ASP A 257 -7.00 10.81 -29.31
C ASP A 257 -7.62 10.32 -27.99
N TYR A 258 -6.83 10.23 -26.94
CA TYR A 258 -7.29 9.81 -25.63
C TYR A 258 -8.55 10.55 -25.19
N TRP A 259 -9.60 9.79 -24.87
CA TRP A 259 -10.95 10.28 -24.58
C TRP A 259 -10.99 11.30 -23.43
N GLY A 260 -10.14 11.11 -22.43
CA GLY A 260 -10.11 11.89 -21.19
C GLY A 260 -9.14 13.08 -21.22
N LYS A 261 -8.52 13.42 -22.35
CA LYS A 261 -7.47 14.46 -22.44
C LYS A 261 -7.91 15.85 -21.97
N ASP A 262 -9.20 16.17 -22.13
CA ASP A 262 -9.79 17.47 -21.79
C ASP A 262 -10.49 17.46 -20.42
N LEU A 263 -10.42 16.35 -19.67
CA LEU A 263 -10.96 16.29 -18.31
C LEU A 263 -10.14 17.18 -17.37
N ASN A 264 -10.84 17.88 -16.50
CA ASN A 264 -10.23 18.73 -15.46
C ASN A 264 -9.17 18.02 -14.63
N VAL A 265 -9.33 16.73 -14.37
CA VAL A 265 -8.37 15.88 -13.64
C VAL A 265 -7.13 15.52 -14.47
N HIS A 266 -7.18 15.70 -15.79
CA HIS A 266 -6.08 15.36 -16.70
C HIS A 266 -5.38 16.58 -17.32
N ILE A 267 -5.95 17.78 -17.22
CA ILE A 267 -5.29 18.99 -17.72
C ILE A 267 -3.92 19.14 -17.02
N GLY A 268 -2.86 19.31 -17.83
CA GLY A 268 -1.49 19.49 -17.34
C GLY A 268 -0.82 18.22 -16.79
N THR A 269 -1.41 17.06 -17.04
CA THR A 269 -0.83 15.74 -16.66
C THR A 269 -0.48 14.90 -17.89
N ASN A 270 0.28 13.81 -17.67
CA ASN A 270 0.63 12.84 -18.71
C ASN A 270 1.27 13.49 -19.95
N ASN A 271 2.20 14.44 -19.74
CA ASN A 271 2.71 15.33 -20.79
C ASN A 271 3.79 14.68 -21.67
N PHE A 272 4.42 13.58 -21.24
CA PHE A 272 5.43 12.89 -22.03
C PHE A 272 4.80 12.15 -23.22
N GLY A 273 5.45 12.21 -24.38
CA GLY A 273 5.02 11.47 -25.57
C GLY A 273 5.30 9.96 -25.45
N GLN A 274 6.39 9.61 -24.78
CA GLN A 274 6.75 8.22 -24.49
C GLN A 274 7.33 8.06 -23.09
N MET A 275 7.02 6.94 -22.46
CA MET A 275 7.66 6.45 -21.24
C MET A 275 8.38 5.15 -21.56
N ARG A 276 9.70 5.15 -21.40
CA ARG A 276 10.54 3.99 -21.64
C ARG A 276 11.12 3.48 -20.34
N TYR A 277 10.95 2.19 -20.05
CA TYR A 277 11.52 1.50 -18.91
C TYR A 277 12.62 0.54 -19.36
N GLU A 278 13.82 0.72 -18.78
CA GLU A 278 14.96 -0.17 -18.96
C GLU A 278 15.16 -0.99 -17.70
N TYR A 279 15.20 -2.31 -17.84
CA TYR A 279 15.34 -3.24 -16.73
C TYR A 279 16.79 -3.53 -16.41
N TYR A 280 17.12 -3.40 -15.15
CA TYR A 280 18.43 -3.71 -14.58
C TYR A 280 18.28 -4.73 -13.46
N ARG A 281 19.17 -5.72 -13.43
CA ARG A 281 19.22 -6.71 -12.34
C ARG A 281 20.03 -6.22 -11.15
N ASP A 282 20.93 -5.27 -11.38
CA ASP A 282 21.86 -4.74 -10.40
C ASP A 282 21.77 -3.22 -10.30
N SER A 283 21.68 -2.69 -9.08
CA SER A 283 21.51 -1.26 -8.85
C SER A 283 22.76 -0.45 -9.14
N THR A 284 23.95 -1.07 -9.13
CA THR A 284 25.22 -0.43 -9.50
C THR A 284 25.28 -0.24 -11.01
N VAL A 285 24.87 -1.26 -11.78
CA VAL A 285 24.76 -1.16 -13.25
C VAL A 285 23.74 -0.08 -13.65
N ALA A 286 22.59 -0.01 -12.94
CA ALA A 286 21.59 1.03 -13.16
C ALA A 286 22.14 2.44 -12.83
N LEU A 287 23.00 2.58 -11.82
CA LEU A 287 23.65 3.84 -11.49
C LEU A 287 24.65 4.25 -12.59
N GLU A 288 25.46 3.32 -13.09
CA GLU A 288 26.40 3.60 -14.18
C GLU A 288 25.65 3.95 -15.49
N ALA A 289 24.53 3.29 -15.79
CA ALA A 289 23.65 3.66 -16.89
C ALA A 289 23.09 5.08 -16.75
N PHE A 290 22.71 5.48 -15.53
CA PHE A 290 22.30 6.86 -15.24
C PHE A 290 23.44 7.87 -15.47
N LYS A 291 24.65 7.57 -14.99
CA LYS A 291 25.84 8.43 -15.21
C LYS A 291 26.19 8.58 -16.68
N ALA A 292 25.95 7.52 -17.47
CA ALA A 292 26.17 7.48 -18.92
C ALA A 292 25.02 8.07 -19.76
N ASP A 293 24.03 8.74 -19.14
CA ASP A 293 22.85 9.31 -19.80
C ASP A 293 21.98 8.28 -20.57
N GLN A 294 21.98 7.02 -20.14
CA GLN A 294 21.09 6.00 -20.72
C GLN A 294 19.70 6.05 -20.12
N VAL A 295 19.55 6.57 -18.91
CA VAL A 295 18.28 6.82 -18.21
C VAL A 295 18.24 8.24 -17.66
N ASP A 296 17.04 8.79 -17.51
CA ASP A 296 16.85 10.22 -17.26
C ASP A 296 16.63 10.58 -15.79
N TYR A 297 16.04 9.67 -15.02
CA TYR A 297 15.61 9.94 -13.65
C TYR A 297 15.89 8.71 -12.79
N ARG A 298 16.43 8.95 -11.62
CA ARG A 298 16.71 7.94 -10.61
C ARG A 298 16.24 8.39 -9.25
N THR A 299 15.52 7.54 -8.56
CA THR A 299 15.33 7.63 -7.11
C THR A 299 16.46 6.86 -6.45
N GLU A 300 17.21 7.51 -5.56
CA GLU A 300 18.35 6.89 -4.87
C GLU A 300 17.96 6.46 -3.46
N ASN A 301 17.82 5.17 -3.28
CA ASN A 301 17.49 4.56 -1.98
C ASN A 301 18.73 4.18 -1.16
N SER A 302 19.93 4.20 -1.78
CA SER A 302 21.18 3.89 -1.09
C SER A 302 21.80 5.14 -0.48
N ALA A 303 21.84 5.21 0.84
CA ALA A 303 22.54 6.26 1.57
C ALA A 303 24.01 6.37 1.17
N LYS A 304 24.69 5.22 0.98
CA LYS A 304 26.06 5.16 0.50
C LYS A 304 26.21 5.83 -0.87
N ASN A 305 25.39 5.44 -1.84
CA ASN A 305 25.46 6.01 -3.19
C ASN A 305 25.21 7.51 -3.15
N TRP A 306 24.17 7.96 -2.42
CA TRP A 306 23.86 9.39 -2.30
C TRP A 306 25.06 10.19 -1.75
N ALA A 307 25.72 9.66 -0.74
CA ALA A 307 26.86 10.32 -0.10
C ALA A 307 28.15 10.27 -0.93
N THR A 308 28.34 9.25 -1.79
CA THR A 308 29.67 8.99 -2.36
C THR A 308 29.72 8.81 -3.89
N ALA A 309 28.60 8.56 -4.56
CA ALA A 309 28.60 8.14 -5.96
C ALA A 309 28.20 9.24 -6.96
N TYR A 310 27.70 10.37 -6.47
CA TYR A 310 27.19 11.47 -7.31
C TYR A 310 28.23 12.60 -7.53
N ASP A 311 29.49 12.36 -7.24
CA ASP A 311 30.59 13.26 -7.64
C ASP A 311 31.17 12.84 -9.00
N PHE A 312 30.45 13.15 -10.09
CA PHE A 312 30.89 12.89 -11.47
C PHE A 312 30.71 14.15 -12.35
N PRO A 313 31.36 14.24 -13.53
CA PRO A 313 31.42 15.46 -14.32
C PRO A 313 30.07 16.11 -14.59
N ALA A 314 29.03 15.35 -14.96
CA ALA A 314 27.72 15.91 -15.28
C ALA A 314 27.02 16.57 -14.07
N VAL A 315 27.30 16.13 -12.84
CA VAL A 315 26.81 16.79 -11.61
C VAL A 315 27.56 18.09 -11.39
N ARG A 316 28.89 18.07 -11.50
CA ARG A 316 29.73 19.27 -11.36
C ARG A 316 29.41 20.32 -12.42
N ASP A 317 29.12 19.90 -13.63
CA ASP A 317 28.70 20.76 -14.76
C ASP A 317 27.23 21.21 -14.67
N LYS A 318 26.50 20.82 -13.62
CA LYS A 318 25.06 21.12 -13.43
C LYS A 318 24.14 20.58 -14.56
N LYS A 319 24.59 19.57 -15.29
CA LYS A 319 23.79 18.82 -16.28
C LYS A 319 22.88 17.79 -15.60
N VAL A 320 23.28 17.33 -14.43
CA VAL A 320 22.48 16.47 -13.52
C VAL A 320 22.11 17.28 -12.29
N VAL A 321 20.84 17.26 -11.97
CA VAL A 321 20.27 17.92 -10.77
C VAL A 321 20.00 16.86 -9.71
N MET A 322 20.57 17.05 -8.52
CA MET A 322 20.27 16.29 -7.32
C MET A 322 19.26 17.07 -6.49
N GLU A 323 18.20 16.42 -6.02
CA GLU A 323 17.15 17.08 -5.25
C GLU A 323 16.49 16.12 -4.28
N GLU A 324 16.11 16.65 -3.12
CA GLU A 324 15.37 15.92 -2.09
C GLU A 324 13.94 16.46 -1.99
N PHE A 325 12.94 15.56 -2.02
CA PHE A 325 11.53 15.90 -1.88
C PHE A 325 11.00 15.39 -0.54
N PRO A 326 10.31 16.21 0.26
CA PRO A 326 9.78 15.78 1.54
C PRO A 326 8.69 14.71 1.36
N ILE A 327 8.74 13.67 2.19
CA ILE A 327 7.70 12.64 2.28
C ILE A 327 6.62 13.15 3.22
N ARG A 328 5.38 13.26 2.73
CA ARG A 328 4.22 13.74 3.50
C ARG A 328 2.96 12.91 3.23
N ASN A 329 3.03 11.96 2.34
CA ASN A 329 1.88 11.23 1.81
C ASN A 329 1.71 9.83 2.42
N ILE A 330 2.67 9.37 3.19
CA ILE A 330 2.68 8.02 3.74
C ILE A 330 3.43 7.99 5.08
N GLY A 331 2.85 7.31 6.07
CA GLY A 331 3.55 6.83 7.24
C GLY A 331 4.26 5.51 6.92
N VAL A 332 5.25 5.14 7.71
CA VAL A 332 5.94 3.87 7.52
C VAL A 332 6.43 3.29 8.83
N MET A 333 6.17 2.00 9.04
CA MET A 333 6.89 1.17 9.99
C MET A 333 7.74 0.17 9.22
N GLN A 334 9.04 0.39 9.19
CA GLN A 334 10.03 -0.60 8.80
C GLN A 334 10.72 -1.13 10.05
N ALA A 335 10.78 -2.44 10.23
CA ALA A 335 11.21 -3.01 11.50
C ALA A 335 11.71 -4.45 11.39
N PHE A 336 12.44 -4.90 12.38
CA PHE A 336 12.58 -6.33 12.65
C PHE A 336 11.29 -6.81 13.32
N ALA A 337 10.51 -7.62 12.61
CA ALA A 337 9.22 -8.12 13.06
C ALA A 337 9.36 -9.50 13.68
N PHE A 338 8.87 -9.65 14.91
CA PHE A 338 8.84 -10.93 15.61
C PHE A 338 7.65 -11.76 15.14
N ASN A 339 7.87 -13.06 14.96
CA ASN A 339 6.76 -13.99 14.87
C ASN A 339 6.33 -14.43 16.27
N ILE A 340 5.33 -13.75 16.84
CA ILE A 340 4.85 -14.05 18.21
C ILE A 340 4.05 -15.36 18.31
N ARG A 341 3.84 -16.06 17.20
CA ARG A 341 3.35 -17.45 17.21
C ARG A 341 4.40 -18.40 17.81
N ARG A 342 5.68 -18.00 17.77
CA ARG A 342 6.79 -18.72 18.42
C ARG A 342 6.77 -18.45 19.92
N PRO A 343 6.75 -19.48 20.80
CA PRO A 343 6.63 -19.31 22.25
C PRO A 343 7.65 -18.35 22.86
N LYS A 344 8.89 -18.36 22.38
CA LYS A 344 9.98 -17.49 22.87
C LYS A 344 9.72 -16.00 22.68
N PHE A 345 8.81 -15.60 21.77
CA PHE A 345 8.46 -14.21 21.52
C PHE A 345 7.08 -13.79 22.07
N GLN A 346 6.39 -14.65 22.80
CA GLN A 346 5.09 -14.29 23.38
C GLN A 346 5.21 -13.25 24.50
N ASP A 347 6.29 -13.32 25.28
CA ASP A 347 6.54 -12.36 26.36
C ASP A 347 7.07 -11.03 25.80
N PRO A 348 6.37 -9.90 26.05
CA PRO A 348 6.79 -8.59 25.57
C PRO A 348 8.14 -8.13 26.14
N ARG A 349 8.56 -8.63 27.32
CA ARG A 349 9.86 -8.31 27.92
C ARG A 349 11.00 -8.86 27.08
N VAL A 350 10.84 -10.05 26.50
CA VAL A 350 11.81 -10.62 25.56
C VAL A 350 11.93 -9.72 24.32
N ARG A 351 10.80 -9.32 23.72
CA ARG A 351 10.82 -8.46 22.54
C ARG A 351 11.43 -7.07 22.84
N ARG A 352 11.12 -6.52 24.01
CA ARG A 352 11.70 -5.25 24.47
C ARG A 352 13.22 -5.36 24.67
N ALA A 353 13.74 -6.49 25.14
CA ALA A 353 15.17 -6.73 25.28
C ALA A 353 15.92 -6.63 23.93
N PHE A 354 15.32 -7.13 22.83
CA PHE A 354 15.87 -6.94 21.48
C PHE A 354 15.95 -5.46 21.09
N ASN A 355 14.94 -4.66 21.44
CA ASN A 355 14.96 -3.22 21.15
C ASN A 355 16.12 -2.52 21.87
N PHE A 356 16.43 -2.89 23.12
CA PHE A 356 17.62 -2.40 23.85
C PHE A 356 18.94 -2.89 23.26
N GLY A 357 18.96 -4.04 22.59
CA GLY A 357 20.13 -4.56 21.89
C GLY A 357 20.45 -3.85 20.58
N PHE A 358 19.52 -3.05 20.02
CA PHE A 358 19.67 -2.46 18.70
C PHE A 358 20.27 -1.04 18.79
N ASP A 359 21.55 -0.90 18.41
CA ASP A 359 22.26 0.38 18.34
C ASP A 359 22.07 1.04 16.98
N PHE A 360 20.96 1.78 16.83
CA PHE A 360 20.64 2.49 15.60
C PHE A 360 21.62 3.62 15.30
N GLU A 361 22.04 4.39 16.30
CA GLU A 361 22.91 5.56 16.12
C GLU A 361 24.26 5.18 15.51
N GLU A 362 24.84 4.06 16.00
CA GLU A 362 26.08 3.54 15.43
C GLU A 362 25.87 3.00 14.02
N MET A 363 24.77 2.26 13.78
CA MET A 363 24.42 1.78 12.45
C MET A 363 24.21 2.94 11.48
N ASN A 364 23.48 3.97 11.89
CA ASN A 364 23.21 5.16 11.07
C ASN A 364 24.52 5.86 10.66
N ARG A 365 25.45 5.98 11.61
CA ARG A 365 26.77 6.60 11.34
C ARG A 365 27.61 5.75 10.38
N GLN A 366 27.73 4.44 10.62
CA GLN A 366 28.65 3.57 9.89
C GLN A 366 28.12 3.11 8.53
N ILE A 367 26.82 2.82 8.45
CA ILE A 367 26.21 2.23 7.25
C ILE A 367 25.44 3.27 6.44
N PHE A 368 24.76 4.21 7.11
CA PHE A 368 23.81 5.12 6.47
C PHE A 368 24.27 6.58 6.43
N PHE A 369 25.50 6.88 6.81
CA PHE A 369 26.10 8.23 6.69
C PHE A 369 25.28 9.31 7.43
N GLY A 370 24.54 8.95 8.46
CA GLY A 370 23.68 9.86 9.22
C GLY A 370 22.39 10.29 8.52
N LEU A 371 22.02 9.64 7.41
CA LEU A 371 20.93 10.10 6.52
C LEU A 371 19.53 9.64 6.93
N TYR A 372 19.40 8.82 7.96
CA TYR A 372 18.10 8.30 8.40
C TYR A 372 17.76 8.71 9.84
N GLN A 373 16.48 8.56 10.18
CA GLN A 373 15.96 8.76 11.51
C GLN A 373 15.40 7.44 12.05
N ARG A 374 15.53 7.21 13.37
CA ARG A 374 14.91 6.07 14.03
C ARG A 374 13.38 6.20 13.96
N ILE A 375 12.71 5.15 13.56
CA ILE A 375 11.24 5.10 13.58
C ILE A 375 10.77 5.00 15.04
N SER A 376 9.78 5.81 15.42
CA SER A 376 9.17 5.85 16.75
C SER A 376 7.65 5.72 16.74
N SER A 377 7.06 5.45 15.57
CA SER A 377 5.62 5.31 15.36
C SER A 377 5.36 4.42 14.15
N TYR A 378 4.26 3.66 14.15
CA TYR A 378 3.78 2.95 12.96
C TYR A 378 3.35 3.91 11.86
N PHE A 379 2.97 5.13 12.21
CA PHE A 379 2.56 6.21 11.31
C PHE A 379 3.64 7.29 11.17
N GLN A 380 4.91 6.90 11.26
CA GLN A 380 6.07 7.78 11.24
C GLN A 380 6.01 8.83 10.13
N GLY A 381 6.20 10.11 10.51
CA GLY A 381 6.25 11.24 9.57
C GLY A 381 4.89 11.86 9.23
N THR A 382 3.80 11.39 9.82
CA THR A 382 2.45 11.92 9.62
C THR A 382 1.85 12.47 10.92
N GLU A 383 0.75 13.20 10.83
CA GLU A 383 -0.02 13.66 12.00
C GLU A 383 -0.70 12.52 12.78
N LEU A 384 -0.69 11.30 12.23
CA LEU A 384 -1.28 10.10 12.83
C LEU A 384 -0.33 9.41 13.81
N ALA A 385 0.93 9.85 13.89
CA ALA A 385 1.92 9.32 14.82
C ALA A 385 1.63 9.80 16.24
N CYS A 386 1.50 8.88 17.20
CA CYS A 386 1.35 9.23 18.61
C CYS A 386 2.65 9.84 19.17
N SER A 387 2.54 10.71 20.15
CA SER A 387 3.67 11.33 20.85
C SER A 387 3.33 11.61 22.31
N GLY A 388 4.34 11.89 23.13
CA GLY A 388 4.13 12.21 24.54
C GLY A 388 3.35 11.15 25.31
N VAL A 389 2.58 11.57 26.31
CA VAL A 389 1.55 10.76 26.98
C VAL A 389 0.18 10.99 26.33
N PRO A 390 -0.76 10.04 26.42
CA PRO A 390 -2.08 10.23 25.82
C PRO A 390 -2.85 11.35 26.49
N GLU A 391 -3.48 12.22 25.70
CA GLU A 391 -4.27 13.36 26.15
C GLU A 391 -5.57 13.47 25.35
N GLY A 392 -6.53 14.26 25.88
CA GLY A 392 -7.77 14.59 25.17
C GLY A 392 -8.56 13.38 24.69
N GLN A 393 -8.96 13.37 23.44
CA GLN A 393 -9.79 12.30 22.86
C GLN A 393 -9.03 10.97 22.74
N GLU A 394 -7.71 10.97 22.52
CA GLU A 394 -6.88 9.77 22.54
C GLU A 394 -6.98 9.05 23.89
N LEU A 395 -6.83 9.80 24.98
CA LEU A 395 -6.92 9.25 26.36
C LEU A 395 -8.31 8.64 26.60
N VAL A 396 -9.38 9.33 26.21
CA VAL A 396 -10.76 8.81 26.35
C VAL A 396 -10.94 7.48 25.59
N ILE A 397 -10.37 7.37 24.39
CA ILE A 397 -10.42 6.13 23.61
C ILE A 397 -9.62 5.03 24.31
N LEU A 398 -8.41 5.30 24.79
CA LEU A 398 -7.56 4.33 25.46
C LEU A 398 -8.17 3.83 26.79
N GLU A 399 -8.91 4.68 27.51
CA GLU A 399 -9.59 4.26 28.72
C GLU A 399 -10.65 3.18 28.48
N THR A 400 -11.23 3.08 27.28
CA THR A 400 -12.18 2.01 26.93
C THR A 400 -11.52 0.62 26.87
N VAL A 401 -10.21 0.56 26.70
CA VAL A 401 -9.42 -0.68 26.57
C VAL A 401 -8.36 -0.83 27.67
N LYS A 402 -8.40 0.01 28.71
CA LYS A 402 -7.29 0.13 29.68
C LYS A 402 -6.93 -1.18 30.38
N ASP A 403 -7.89 -2.05 30.63
CA ASP A 403 -7.66 -3.34 31.29
C ASP A 403 -7.01 -4.40 30.36
N LYS A 404 -6.85 -4.06 29.08
CA LYS A 404 -6.31 -4.94 28.01
C LYS A 404 -4.96 -4.45 27.46
N VAL A 405 -4.43 -3.36 28.00
CA VAL A 405 -3.21 -2.71 27.49
C VAL A 405 -2.19 -2.48 28.62
N PRO A 406 -0.88 -2.36 28.30
CA PRO A 406 0.14 -2.06 29.30
C PRO A 406 -0.15 -0.73 30.00
N PRO A 407 -0.17 -0.67 31.35
CA PRO A 407 -0.53 0.53 32.09
C PRO A 407 0.49 1.67 31.92
N GLU A 408 1.72 1.35 31.56
CA GLU A 408 2.80 2.33 31.35
C GLU A 408 2.50 3.31 30.22
N LEU A 409 1.69 2.90 29.23
CA LEU A 409 1.33 3.76 28.10
C LEU A 409 0.56 5.02 28.51
N PHE A 410 -0.11 4.99 29.69
CA PHE A 410 -0.84 6.15 30.22
C PHE A 410 0.06 7.18 30.92
N THR A 411 1.24 6.78 31.36
CA THR A 411 2.09 7.57 32.26
C THR A 411 3.46 7.89 31.69
N HIS A 412 3.89 7.19 30.64
CA HIS A 412 5.21 7.37 30.05
C HIS A 412 5.09 7.54 28.53
N PRO A 413 5.86 8.47 27.94
CA PRO A 413 5.97 8.53 26.49
C PRO A 413 6.74 7.31 25.98
N TYR A 414 6.31 6.76 24.83
CA TYR A 414 7.11 5.72 24.18
C TYR A 414 8.40 6.33 23.62
N THR A 415 9.53 5.71 23.91
CA THR A 415 10.83 6.09 23.37
C THR A 415 11.66 4.86 23.07
N ASN A 416 12.38 4.90 21.94
CA ASN A 416 13.39 3.88 21.66
C ASN A 416 14.64 4.09 22.53
N PRO A 417 15.34 3.02 22.91
CA PRO A 417 16.67 3.13 23.49
C PRO A 417 17.63 3.86 22.54
N VAL A 418 18.44 4.77 23.08
CA VAL A 418 19.45 5.52 22.32
C VAL A 418 20.83 4.92 22.59
N GLY A 419 21.56 4.60 21.52
CA GLY A 419 22.92 4.06 21.53
C GLY A 419 23.97 5.07 21.07
N GLY A 420 24.90 4.64 20.21
CA GLY A 420 25.96 5.45 19.59
C GLY A 420 27.14 5.82 20.49
N ASP A 421 27.02 5.52 21.77
CA ASP A 421 28.04 5.75 22.80
C ASP A 421 28.28 4.47 23.61
N PRO A 422 29.52 4.05 23.86
CA PRO A 422 29.80 2.80 24.56
C PRO A 422 29.17 2.67 25.95
N GLN A 423 28.98 3.79 26.68
CA GLN A 423 28.35 3.77 28.00
C GLN A 423 26.83 3.57 27.87
N LYS A 424 26.17 4.26 26.90
CA LYS A 424 24.75 4.07 26.63
C LYS A 424 24.47 2.64 26.19
N VAL A 425 25.27 2.09 25.26
CA VAL A 425 25.14 0.69 24.81
C VAL A 425 25.27 -0.28 25.97
N ARG A 426 26.25 -0.08 26.90
CA ARG A 426 26.36 -0.92 28.09
C ARG A 426 25.13 -0.83 29.00
N ASN A 427 24.58 0.36 29.20
CA ASN A 427 23.37 0.53 29.99
C ASN A 427 22.18 -0.16 29.34
N ASN A 428 21.99 0.01 28.03
CA ASN A 428 20.95 -0.65 27.26
C ASN A 428 21.04 -2.19 27.36
N LEU A 429 22.25 -2.75 27.26
CA LEU A 429 22.44 -4.21 27.41
C LEU A 429 22.16 -4.69 28.85
N ARG A 430 22.41 -3.89 29.88
CA ARG A 430 22.03 -4.23 31.26
C ARG A 430 20.52 -4.27 31.43
N GLU A 431 19.80 -3.30 30.86
CA GLU A 431 18.34 -3.31 30.85
C GLU A 431 17.79 -4.53 30.10
N ALA A 432 18.38 -4.87 28.94
CA ALA A 432 18.02 -6.07 28.19
C ALA A 432 18.18 -7.35 29.04
N VAL A 433 19.32 -7.49 29.76
CA VAL A 433 19.56 -8.64 30.65
C VAL A 433 18.54 -8.68 31.79
N ALA A 434 18.19 -7.53 32.39
CA ALA A 434 17.19 -7.47 33.44
C ALA A 434 15.81 -7.95 32.93
N LEU A 435 15.38 -7.45 31.74
CA LEU A 435 14.13 -7.87 31.11
C LEU A 435 14.10 -9.38 30.79
N LEU A 436 15.19 -9.93 30.27
CA LEU A 436 15.30 -11.37 29.97
C LEU A 436 15.24 -12.21 31.24
N ARG A 437 15.92 -11.78 32.32
CA ARG A 437 15.82 -12.44 33.63
C ARG A 437 14.38 -12.44 34.15
N ASP A 438 13.72 -11.30 34.10
CA ASP A 438 12.34 -11.17 34.56
C ASP A 438 11.36 -11.96 33.70
N ALA A 439 11.72 -12.24 32.43
CA ALA A 439 11.03 -13.14 31.51
C ALA A 439 11.35 -14.64 31.74
N GLY A 440 12.20 -14.98 32.71
CA GLY A 440 12.54 -16.36 33.06
C GLY A 440 13.76 -16.94 32.34
N TYR A 441 14.65 -16.10 31.85
CA TYR A 441 15.92 -16.51 31.25
C TYR A 441 17.10 -16.12 32.15
N GLU A 442 18.19 -16.85 32.04
CA GLU A 442 19.43 -16.55 32.74
C GLU A 442 20.64 -16.88 31.86
N ILE A 443 21.80 -16.29 32.18
CA ILE A 443 23.05 -16.57 31.47
C ILE A 443 23.81 -17.68 32.24
N ARG A 444 24.02 -18.82 31.56
CA ARG A 444 24.88 -19.93 32.02
C ARG A 444 25.97 -20.18 31.00
N ASP A 445 27.22 -20.19 31.42
CA ASP A 445 28.38 -20.42 30.57
C ASP A 445 28.36 -19.57 29.28
N THR A 446 28.09 -18.27 29.45
CA THR A 446 27.98 -17.24 28.40
C THR A 446 26.75 -17.39 27.48
N LYS A 447 25.90 -18.38 27.70
CA LYS A 447 24.68 -18.61 26.90
C LYS A 447 23.43 -18.22 27.67
N LEU A 448 22.49 -17.57 26.98
CA LEU A 448 21.15 -17.30 27.47
C LEU A 448 20.35 -18.60 27.42
N VAL A 449 19.85 -19.05 28.56
CA VAL A 449 19.04 -20.27 28.66
C VAL A 449 17.75 -19.99 29.42
N HIS A 450 16.72 -20.76 29.15
CA HIS A 450 15.49 -20.71 29.95
C HIS A 450 15.76 -21.28 31.33
N ALA A 451 15.53 -20.50 32.40
CA ALA A 451 15.96 -20.82 33.76
C ALA A 451 15.45 -22.16 34.29
N LYS A 452 14.23 -22.58 33.89
CA LYS A 452 13.60 -23.84 34.34
C LYS A 452 14.00 -25.06 33.49
N THR A 453 14.12 -24.91 32.15
CA THR A 453 14.37 -26.04 31.25
C THR A 453 15.81 -26.19 30.87
N GLY A 454 16.63 -25.15 30.99
CA GLY A 454 18.00 -25.10 30.52
C GLY A 454 18.15 -25.01 29.00
N GLU A 455 17.05 -24.85 28.27
CA GLU A 455 17.05 -24.75 26.81
C GLU A 455 17.74 -23.45 26.36
N PRO A 456 18.72 -23.51 25.44
CA PRO A 456 19.39 -22.32 24.90
C PRO A 456 18.42 -21.45 24.09
N PHE A 457 18.57 -20.13 24.22
CA PHE A 457 17.81 -19.18 23.41
C PHE A 457 18.46 -19.02 22.03
N SER A 458 17.86 -19.63 21.03
CA SER A 458 18.27 -19.51 19.63
C SER A 458 17.28 -18.69 18.83
N VAL A 459 17.77 -17.92 17.84
CA VAL A 459 16.94 -17.08 16.96
C VAL A 459 17.50 -17.07 15.54
N GLU A 460 16.61 -17.24 14.56
CA GLU A 460 16.93 -17.11 13.14
C GLU A 460 16.36 -15.81 12.56
N PHE A 461 17.20 -15.01 11.94
CA PHE A 461 16.78 -13.93 11.05
C PHE A 461 16.70 -14.47 9.63
N LEU A 462 15.53 -14.44 9.02
CA LEU A 462 15.31 -14.79 7.64
C LEU A 462 15.48 -13.55 6.76
N ALA A 463 16.36 -13.62 5.76
CA ALA A 463 16.65 -12.56 4.81
C ALA A 463 16.46 -13.04 3.36
N GLU A 464 16.11 -12.12 2.46
CA GLU A 464 15.94 -12.40 1.03
C GLU A 464 17.09 -11.83 0.17
N ASP A 465 17.92 -10.96 0.74
CA ASP A 465 18.97 -10.27 0.00
C ASP A 465 20.19 -9.93 0.87
N PRO A 466 21.37 -9.70 0.24
CA PRO A 466 22.60 -9.37 0.95
C PRO A 466 22.57 -8.03 1.70
N THR A 467 21.68 -7.11 1.36
CA THR A 467 21.56 -5.82 2.06
C THR A 467 20.92 -6.04 3.43
N THR A 468 19.84 -6.80 3.47
CA THR A 468 19.16 -7.22 4.71
C THR A 468 20.10 -8.04 5.58
N GLU A 469 20.84 -9.00 5.00
CA GLU A 469 21.84 -9.78 5.73
C GLU A 469 22.88 -8.88 6.40
N ARG A 470 23.44 -7.90 5.70
CA ARG A 470 24.44 -6.97 6.26
C ARG A 470 23.88 -6.17 7.44
N ILE A 471 22.61 -5.79 7.39
CA ILE A 471 21.95 -5.06 8.49
C ILE A 471 21.81 -5.97 9.71
N VAL A 472 21.40 -7.22 9.52
CA VAL A 472 21.30 -8.20 10.60
C VAL A 472 22.67 -8.51 11.19
N LEU A 473 23.70 -8.66 10.37
CA LEU A 473 25.08 -8.91 10.81
C LEU A 473 25.65 -7.76 11.66
N PHE A 474 25.15 -6.54 11.48
CA PHE A 474 25.48 -5.43 12.37
C PHE A 474 24.79 -5.55 13.74
N PHE A 475 23.56 -6.04 13.78
CA PHE A 475 22.78 -6.23 15.01
C PHE A 475 23.22 -7.46 15.82
N LYS A 476 23.58 -8.54 15.13
CA LYS A 476 23.93 -9.84 15.69
C LYS A 476 24.92 -9.80 16.87
N PRO A 477 26.05 -9.08 16.82
CA PRO A 477 27.00 -9.05 17.94
C PRO A 477 26.40 -8.54 19.25
N SER A 478 25.44 -7.62 19.21
CA SER A 478 24.77 -7.13 20.41
C SER A 478 23.88 -8.21 21.05
N LEU A 479 23.20 -9.00 20.24
CA LEU A 479 22.37 -10.14 20.71
C LEU A 479 23.23 -11.27 21.26
N GLU A 480 24.38 -11.57 20.62
CA GLU A 480 25.34 -12.57 21.09
C GLU A 480 25.96 -12.15 22.44
N ARG A 481 26.17 -10.85 22.68
CA ARG A 481 26.59 -10.33 23.99
C ARG A 481 25.54 -10.54 25.09
N LEU A 482 24.24 -10.69 24.72
CA LEU A 482 23.18 -11.10 25.63
C LEU A 482 23.12 -12.63 25.84
N GLY A 483 24.03 -13.38 25.21
CA GLY A 483 24.12 -14.84 25.30
C GLY A 483 23.21 -15.58 24.32
N MET A 484 22.56 -14.91 23.37
CA MET A 484 21.69 -15.53 22.37
C MET A 484 22.51 -16.24 21.28
N ASP A 485 22.00 -17.37 20.79
CA ASP A 485 22.52 -18.02 19.59
C ASP A 485 21.79 -17.46 18.37
N VAL A 486 22.50 -16.71 17.53
CA VAL A 486 21.88 -15.93 16.43
C VAL A 486 22.33 -16.46 15.08
N ALA A 487 21.39 -17.00 14.32
CA ALA A 487 21.56 -17.40 12.93
C ALA A 487 21.00 -16.35 11.96
N VAL A 488 21.68 -16.17 10.82
CA VAL A 488 21.18 -15.39 9.69
C VAL A 488 21.04 -16.34 8.51
N ARG A 489 19.86 -16.40 7.93
CA ARG A 489 19.56 -17.29 6.82
C ARG A 489 19.05 -16.50 5.62
N THR A 490 19.92 -16.32 4.64
CA THR A 490 19.55 -15.72 3.36
C THR A 490 19.09 -16.79 2.40
N VAL A 491 17.93 -16.58 1.77
CA VAL A 491 17.30 -17.50 0.80
C VAL A 491 16.91 -16.72 -0.45
N ASP A 492 16.60 -17.42 -1.54
CA ASP A 492 16.06 -16.77 -2.74
C ASP A 492 14.64 -16.25 -2.50
N SER A 493 14.20 -15.31 -3.35
CA SER A 493 12.91 -14.63 -3.21
C SER A 493 11.72 -15.59 -3.22
N ALA A 494 11.77 -16.68 -4.01
CA ALA A 494 10.66 -17.64 -4.06
C ALA A 494 10.54 -18.43 -2.75
N GLN A 495 11.67 -18.84 -2.20
CA GLN A 495 11.72 -19.51 -0.90
C GLN A 495 11.34 -18.56 0.23
N TYR A 496 11.79 -17.30 0.18
CA TYR A 496 11.44 -16.27 1.14
C TYR A 496 9.93 -16.06 1.19
N GLU A 497 9.30 -15.82 0.04
CA GLU A 497 7.85 -15.62 -0.07
C GLU A 497 7.04 -16.83 0.42
N ASN A 498 7.49 -18.07 0.10
CA ASN A 498 6.83 -19.27 0.58
C ASN A 498 6.88 -19.40 2.10
N ARG A 499 8.04 -19.14 2.71
CA ARG A 499 8.20 -19.16 4.18
C ARG A 499 7.38 -18.04 4.83
N LEU A 500 7.38 -16.85 4.22
CA LEU A 500 6.60 -15.70 4.70
C LEU A 500 5.10 -16.01 4.73
N ARG A 501 4.55 -16.55 3.64
CA ARG A 501 3.13 -16.95 3.54
C ARG A 501 2.72 -17.97 4.60
N GLN A 502 3.61 -18.86 4.98
CA GLN A 502 3.37 -19.91 5.97
C GLN A 502 3.75 -19.48 7.40
N PHE A 503 4.22 -18.24 7.58
CA PHE A 503 4.76 -17.73 8.84
C PHE A 503 5.89 -18.60 9.39
N ASP A 504 6.69 -19.21 8.51
CA ASP A 504 7.84 -20.04 8.89
C ASP A 504 9.12 -19.21 9.03
N PHE A 505 9.17 -18.41 10.07
CA PHE A 505 10.33 -17.59 10.45
C PHE A 505 10.28 -17.27 11.94
N ASP A 506 11.43 -16.84 12.48
CA ASP A 506 11.50 -16.23 13.82
C ASP A 506 11.43 -14.71 13.75
N ILE A 507 12.33 -14.08 13.00
CA ILE A 507 12.39 -12.63 12.78
C ILE A 507 12.64 -12.36 11.29
N ILE A 508 11.96 -11.37 10.76
CA ILE A 508 12.13 -10.85 9.39
C ILE A 508 12.29 -9.32 9.43
N VAL A 509 12.77 -8.73 8.35
CA VAL A 509 12.55 -7.31 8.09
C VAL A 509 11.19 -7.16 7.41
N ALA A 510 10.30 -6.40 8.02
CA ALA A 510 8.97 -6.12 7.50
C ALA A 510 8.75 -4.62 7.32
N ASN A 511 7.86 -4.27 6.40
CA ASN A 511 7.50 -2.90 6.09
C ASN A 511 5.98 -2.79 5.96
N TRP A 512 5.38 -1.84 6.67
CA TRP A 512 3.98 -1.46 6.55
C TRP A 512 3.89 0.02 6.20
N GLY A 513 3.36 0.30 5.00
CA GLY A 513 3.04 1.64 4.57
C GLY A 513 1.66 2.03 5.07
N GLU A 514 1.57 3.20 5.70
CA GLU A 514 0.33 3.70 6.28
C GLU A 514 -0.17 4.92 5.53
N SER A 515 -1.40 4.87 5.07
CA SER A 515 -2.04 5.99 4.40
C SER A 515 -2.30 7.15 5.36
N LEU A 516 -2.59 8.33 4.82
CA LEU A 516 -3.02 9.46 5.63
C LEU A 516 -4.46 9.32 6.17
N SER A 517 -5.17 8.29 5.73
CA SER A 517 -6.52 7.96 6.19
C SER A 517 -6.63 6.44 6.35
N PRO A 518 -6.00 5.88 7.40
CA PRO A 518 -6.03 4.45 7.65
C PRO A 518 -7.46 3.95 7.86
N GLY A 519 -7.73 2.72 7.41
CA GLY A 519 -9.06 2.14 7.42
C GLY A 519 -9.05 0.62 7.43
N ASN A 520 -9.69 0.00 6.44
CA ASN A 520 -9.91 -1.46 6.39
C ASN A 520 -8.61 -2.29 6.30
N GLU A 521 -7.52 -1.74 5.75
CA GLU A 521 -6.21 -2.42 5.70
C GLU A 521 -5.66 -2.75 7.08
N GLN A 522 -6.01 -1.96 8.11
CA GLN A 522 -5.58 -2.20 9.48
C GLN A 522 -6.03 -3.57 10.01
N ARG A 523 -7.17 -4.09 9.54
CA ARG A 523 -7.61 -5.46 9.85
C ARG A 523 -6.65 -6.50 9.29
N GLY A 524 -6.10 -6.25 8.11
CA GLY A 524 -5.12 -7.12 7.47
C GLY A 524 -3.74 -7.06 8.12
N TYR A 525 -3.36 -5.90 8.64
CA TYR A 525 -2.05 -5.65 9.25
C TYR A 525 -1.97 -6.13 10.70
N TRP A 526 -2.98 -5.83 11.52
CA TRP A 526 -2.93 -6.00 12.96
C TRP A 526 -4.08 -6.80 13.55
N GLY A 527 -5.15 -7.04 12.79
CA GLY A 527 -6.38 -7.68 13.28
C GLY A 527 -6.18 -9.17 13.60
N SER A 528 -6.81 -9.62 14.70
CA SER A 528 -6.71 -11.00 15.19
C SER A 528 -7.15 -12.04 14.17
N GLN A 529 -8.15 -11.74 13.32
CA GLN A 529 -8.64 -12.67 12.30
C GLN A 529 -7.61 -12.94 11.19
N ALA A 530 -6.72 -11.97 10.91
CA ALA A 530 -5.67 -12.12 9.91
C ALA A 530 -4.45 -12.91 10.44
N ALA A 531 -4.33 -13.07 11.76
CA ALA A 531 -3.13 -13.64 12.39
C ALA A 531 -2.76 -15.04 11.90
N ASP A 532 -3.75 -15.90 11.60
CA ASP A 532 -3.49 -17.28 11.16
C ASP A 532 -3.84 -17.50 9.68
N GLN A 533 -4.16 -16.45 8.93
CA GLN A 533 -4.48 -16.57 7.50
C GLN A 533 -3.18 -16.57 6.69
N PRO A 534 -2.82 -17.66 6.01
CA PRO A 534 -1.64 -17.72 5.17
C PRO A 534 -1.63 -16.60 4.12
N GLY A 535 -0.50 -15.92 3.99
CA GLY A 535 -0.36 -14.80 3.08
C GLY A 535 -0.95 -13.47 3.57
N SER A 536 -1.48 -13.39 4.79
CA SER A 536 -1.93 -12.12 5.37
C SER A 536 -0.75 -11.21 5.70
N ARG A 537 -1.03 -9.92 5.83
CA ARG A 537 -0.04 -8.92 6.25
C ARG A 537 0.16 -8.84 7.78
N ASN A 538 -0.62 -9.59 8.57
CA ASN A 538 -0.36 -9.75 10.01
C ASN A 538 0.82 -10.70 10.24
N LEU A 539 1.99 -10.26 9.79
CA LEU A 539 3.23 -11.03 9.82
C LEU A 539 3.67 -11.36 11.25
N VAL A 540 3.41 -10.47 12.17
CA VAL A 540 3.72 -10.64 13.60
C VAL A 540 2.88 -11.74 14.25
N GLY A 541 1.62 -11.90 13.83
CA GLY A 541 0.68 -12.84 14.46
C GLY A 541 -0.09 -12.23 15.63
N ILE A 542 -0.39 -10.94 15.55
CA ILE A 542 -1.11 -10.20 16.60
C ILE A 542 -2.52 -10.76 16.77
N LYS A 543 -2.85 -11.14 18.01
CA LYS A 543 -4.19 -11.50 18.48
C LYS A 543 -4.45 -10.76 19.77
N ASN A 544 -4.90 -9.51 19.64
CA ASN A 544 -5.08 -8.61 20.78
C ASN A 544 -6.44 -7.93 20.70
N PRO A 545 -7.37 -8.21 21.65
CA PRO A 545 -8.70 -7.63 21.64
C PRO A 545 -8.73 -6.10 21.73
N ALA A 546 -7.73 -5.47 22.37
CA ALA A 546 -7.62 -4.02 22.40
C ALA A 546 -7.29 -3.47 21.01
N VAL A 547 -6.38 -4.14 20.29
CA VAL A 547 -6.02 -3.76 18.91
C VAL A 547 -7.23 -3.90 18.00
N ASP A 548 -8.00 -4.99 18.09
CA ASP A 548 -9.22 -5.19 17.30
C ASP A 548 -10.27 -4.10 17.54
N GLU A 549 -10.46 -3.69 18.81
CA GLU A 549 -11.37 -2.62 19.19
C GLU A 549 -10.91 -1.26 18.63
N LEU A 550 -9.62 -0.96 18.72
CA LEU A 550 -9.05 0.29 18.21
C LEU A 550 -9.08 0.34 16.68
N ILE A 551 -8.85 -0.79 15.99
CA ILE A 551 -9.04 -0.88 14.53
C ILE A 551 -10.47 -0.51 14.14
N ASN A 552 -11.47 -1.01 14.86
CA ASN A 552 -12.86 -0.63 14.61
C ASN A 552 -13.08 0.87 14.83
N ARG A 553 -12.48 1.47 15.88
CA ARG A 553 -12.55 2.92 16.08
C ARG A 553 -11.96 3.71 14.92
N VAL A 554 -10.81 3.28 14.38
CA VAL A 554 -10.18 3.89 13.20
C VAL A 554 -11.13 3.83 12.00
N ILE A 555 -11.66 2.63 11.67
CA ILE A 555 -12.50 2.42 10.48
C ILE A 555 -13.81 3.22 10.55
N PHE A 556 -14.42 3.29 11.73
CA PHE A 556 -15.74 3.93 11.92
C PHE A 556 -15.67 5.34 12.53
N SER A 557 -14.50 5.98 12.50
CA SER A 557 -14.31 7.37 12.93
C SER A 557 -15.28 8.32 12.22
N LYS A 558 -15.90 9.24 12.95
CA LYS A 558 -16.93 10.13 12.41
C LYS A 558 -16.35 11.33 11.67
N ASP A 559 -15.18 11.77 12.08
CA ASP A 559 -14.49 12.91 11.50
C ASP A 559 -12.96 12.73 11.57
N ARG A 560 -12.22 13.68 11.02
CA ARG A 560 -10.76 13.63 11.00
C ARG A 560 -10.14 13.65 12.39
N ALA A 561 -10.71 14.41 13.33
CA ALA A 561 -10.18 14.51 14.68
C ALA A 561 -10.30 13.17 15.42
N GLU A 562 -11.45 12.49 15.30
CA GLU A 562 -11.64 11.16 15.85
C GLU A 562 -10.71 10.13 15.19
N LEU A 563 -10.51 10.19 13.86
CA LEU A 563 -9.55 9.32 13.16
C LEU A 563 -8.15 9.49 13.71
N VAL A 564 -7.67 10.73 13.84
CA VAL A 564 -6.34 11.02 14.39
C VAL A 564 -6.23 10.46 15.81
N ALA A 565 -7.19 10.74 16.68
CA ALA A 565 -7.18 10.26 18.07
C ALA A 565 -7.24 8.72 18.17
N ALA A 566 -8.07 8.07 17.36
CA ALA A 566 -8.17 6.61 17.30
C ALA A 566 -6.88 5.96 16.76
N THR A 567 -6.25 6.60 15.78
CA THR A 567 -4.99 6.13 15.22
C THR A 567 -3.83 6.32 16.20
N HIS A 568 -3.76 7.46 16.92
CA HIS A 568 -2.81 7.65 18.03
C HIS A 568 -2.95 6.55 19.08
N ALA A 569 -4.18 6.21 19.47
CA ALA A 569 -4.43 5.14 20.44
C ALA A 569 -3.96 3.77 19.92
N LEU A 570 -4.25 3.44 18.65
CA LEU A 570 -3.80 2.20 18.02
C LEU A 570 -2.27 2.14 17.93
N ASP A 571 -1.64 3.19 17.45
CA ASP A 571 -0.18 3.32 17.34
C ASP A 571 0.50 3.10 18.69
N ARG A 572 0.03 3.76 19.72
CA ARG A 572 0.55 3.65 21.09
C ARG A 572 0.43 2.22 21.63
N VAL A 573 -0.70 1.57 21.43
CA VAL A 573 -0.90 0.18 21.88
C VAL A 573 0.02 -0.77 21.11
N LEU A 574 0.20 -0.60 19.81
CA LEU A 574 1.14 -1.39 19.01
C LEU A 574 2.59 -1.22 19.49
N LEU A 575 3.02 0.03 19.73
CA LEU A 575 4.37 0.35 20.22
C LEU A 575 4.65 -0.25 21.60
N TRP A 576 3.75 -0.09 22.56
CA TRP A 576 3.93 -0.57 23.94
C TRP A 576 3.83 -2.09 24.10
N ASN A 577 3.37 -2.81 23.06
CA ASN A 577 3.45 -4.26 22.99
C ASN A 577 4.78 -4.77 22.41
N PHE A 578 5.64 -3.91 21.91
CA PHE A 578 6.96 -4.26 21.37
C PHE A 578 6.91 -5.38 20.32
N TYR A 579 5.91 -5.33 19.44
CA TYR A 579 5.74 -6.33 18.37
C TYR A 579 6.88 -6.34 17.37
N VAL A 580 7.64 -5.26 17.31
CA VAL A 580 8.75 -5.05 16.39
C VAL A 580 9.92 -4.33 17.09
N VAL A 581 11.12 -4.44 16.52
CA VAL A 581 12.22 -3.50 16.77
C VAL A 581 12.19 -2.48 15.62
N PRO A 582 11.71 -1.24 15.87
CA PRO A 582 11.66 -0.22 14.83
C PRO A 582 13.04 0.06 14.25
N GLN A 583 13.10 0.16 12.93
CA GLN A 583 14.33 0.44 12.20
C GLN A 583 14.44 1.96 11.91
N TRP A 584 14.47 2.36 10.67
CA TRP A 584 14.70 3.74 10.26
C TRP A 584 13.81 4.12 9.08
N ALA A 585 13.58 5.42 8.95
CA ALA A 585 12.93 6.03 7.80
C ALA A 585 13.70 7.25 7.31
N SER A 586 13.50 7.58 6.04
CA SER A 586 13.89 8.86 5.48
C SER A 586 12.70 9.81 5.51
N SER A 587 12.93 11.08 5.84
CA SER A 587 11.92 12.14 5.70
C SER A 587 11.85 12.72 4.29
N VAL A 588 12.73 12.26 3.38
CA VAL A 588 12.84 12.76 2.02
C VAL A 588 13.04 11.63 1.02
N VAL A 589 12.55 11.82 -0.20
CA VAL A 589 12.94 11.02 -1.36
C VAL A 589 14.09 11.72 -2.05
N ARG A 590 15.21 11.02 -2.20
CA ARG A 590 16.41 11.50 -2.89
C ARG A 590 16.34 11.17 -4.36
N THR A 591 16.50 12.17 -5.21
CA THR A 591 16.40 12.01 -6.65
C THR A 591 17.57 12.63 -7.38
N ALA A 592 17.98 12.02 -8.47
CA ALA A 592 18.91 12.59 -9.43
C ALA A 592 18.31 12.50 -10.83
N ARG A 593 18.45 13.57 -11.60
CA ARG A 593 17.92 13.62 -12.96
C ARG A 593 18.80 14.43 -13.89
N TRP A 594 18.85 14.03 -15.13
CA TRP A 594 19.39 14.88 -16.19
C TRP A 594 18.46 16.07 -16.39
N ASP A 595 19.01 17.30 -16.48
CA ASP A 595 18.20 18.55 -16.51
C ASP A 595 17.58 18.81 -17.89
N ARG A 596 16.59 18.00 -18.23
CA ARG A 596 15.81 18.11 -19.48
C ARG A 596 14.31 18.20 -19.25
N PHE A 597 13.92 18.46 -18.02
CA PHE A 597 12.50 18.47 -17.63
C PHE A 597 12.08 19.82 -17.09
N GLY A 598 10.87 20.23 -17.46
CA GLY A 598 10.11 21.26 -16.78
C GLY A 598 9.15 20.65 -15.76
N ARG A 599 8.75 21.43 -14.78
CA ARG A 599 7.78 21.06 -13.76
C ARG A 599 6.98 22.27 -13.30
N PRO A 600 5.80 22.08 -12.66
CA PRO A 600 5.07 23.16 -12.04
C PRO A 600 5.90 23.87 -10.96
N THR A 601 5.65 25.16 -10.76
CA THR A 601 6.29 25.95 -9.69
C THR A 601 5.82 25.50 -8.30
N THR A 602 4.54 25.14 -8.19
CA THR A 602 3.95 24.56 -6.97
C THR A 602 3.83 23.07 -7.14
N LEU A 603 4.45 22.30 -6.25
CA LEU A 603 4.31 20.84 -6.22
C LEU A 603 3.15 20.44 -5.30
N PRO A 604 2.52 19.30 -5.57
CA PRO A 604 1.41 18.84 -4.74
C PRO A 604 1.90 18.49 -3.33
N LYS A 605 1.08 18.83 -2.33
CA LYS A 605 1.44 18.68 -0.91
C LYS A 605 1.76 17.22 -0.54
N TYR A 606 1.01 16.27 -1.10
CA TYR A 606 1.10 14.84 -0.79
C TYR A 606 1.60 13.98 -1.97
N GLY A 607 1.86 14.57 -3.11
CA GLY A 607 2.27 13.88 -4.34
C GLY A 607 3.79 13.73 -4.53
N LEU A 608 4.59 13.91 -3.49
CA LEU A 608 6.07 13.96 -3.60
C LEU A 608 6.49 15.01 -4.65
N SER A 609 7.27 14.60 -5.67
CA SER A 609 7.64 15.46 -6.79
C SER A 609 6.57 15.56 -7.88
N GLY A 610 5.57 14.69 -7.87
CA GLY A 610 4.61 14.51 -8.97
C GLY A 610 5.21 13.95 -10.26
N PHE A 611 6.50 13.57 -10.24
CA PHE A 611 7.16 12.98 -11.41
C PHE A 611 6.71 11.52 -11.65
N PRO A 612 6.42 11.10 -12.89
CA PRO A 612 6.50 11.86 -14.14
C PRO A 612 5.18 12.58 -14.52
N THR A 613 4.11 12.37 -13.77
CA THR A 613 2.73 12.65 -14.17
C THR A 613 2.48 14.13 -14.52
N ILE A 614 3.00 15.07 -13.70
CA ILE A 614 2.78 16.51 -13.88
C ILE A 614 3.98 17.25 -14.48
N TRP A 615 5.07 16.53 -14.79
CA TRP A 615 6.25 17.09 -15.42
C TRP A 615 6.16 16.99 -16.94
N TRP A 616 7.06 17.69 -17.65
CA TRP A 616 7.11 17.69 -19.11
C TRP A 616 8.54 17.70 -19.63
N TRP A 617 8.70 17.36 -20.89
CA TRP A 617 9.95 17.51 -21.62
C TRP A 617 10.19 19.00 -21.92
N ASP A 618 11.31 19.54 -21.48
CA ASP A 618 11.74 20.91 -21.74
C ASP A 618 12.78 20.88 -22.86
N ALA A 619 12.39 21.30 -24.06
CA ALA A 619 13.23 21.26 -25.24
C ALA A 619 14.46 22.18 -25.13
N GLU A 620 14.32 23.36 -24.47
CA GLU A 620 15.43 24.30 -24.29
C GLU A 620 16.49 23.76 -23.33
N LYS A 621 16.08 23.12 -22.25
CA LYS A 621 16.98 22.44 -21.33
C LYS A 621 17.64 21.23 -22.00
N ALA A 622 16.87 20.43 -22.70
CA ALA A 622 17.37 19.24 -23.40
C ALA A 622 18.41 19.59 -24.46
N ALA A 623 18.25 20.72 -25.17
CA ALA A 623 19.20 21.19 -26.19
C ALA A 623 20.58 21.56 -25.61
N LYS A 624 20.67 21.85 -24.31
CA LYS A 624 21.94 22.19 -23.61
C LYS A 624 22.73 20.95 -23.19
N LEU A 625 22.13 19.78 -23.29
CA LEU A 625 22.76 18.51 -22.94
C LEU A 625 23.42 17.85 -24.16
N PRO A 626 24.39 16.97 -23.99
CA PRO A 626 24.98 16.21 -25.08
C PRO A 626 23.89 15.51 -25.91
N GLN A 627 24.10 15.51 -27.25
CA GLN A 627 23.24 14.69 -28.12
C GLN A 627 23.44 13.22 -27.77
N ARG A 628 22.33 12.51 -27.65
CA ARG A 628 22.35 11.07 -27.39
C ARG A 628 22.75 10.32 -28.66
N SER A 629 23.69 9.43 -28.54
CA SER A 629 24.06 8.48 -29.60
C SER A 629 22.99 7.40 -29.76
#